data_d2879ca9370c066e58ed940c7f44f75f
#
_entry.id   d2879ca9370c066e58ed940c7f44f75f
#
_cell.length_a   1.000
_cell.length_b   1.000
_cell.length_c   1.000
_cell.angle_alpha   90.00
_cell.angle_beta   90.00
_cell.angle_gamma   90.00
#
_symmetry.space_group_name_H-M   'P 1'
#
loop_
_entity.id
_entity.type
_entity.pdbx_description
1 polymer ?
#
loop_
_entity_poly.entity_id
_entity_poly.type
_entity_poly.pdbx_seq_one_letter_code
_entity_poly.pdbx_strand_id
1 'polypeptide(L)'
;MEDLFAVKELQIRQPARMLPGRARYDIFDPDKRLLAVVAETEPRSALHVMADLVPRTRVLTVRSAADEPLLTLVKRDADWLTDVKDPDGQLIGRIQTGETRRHYTLLDEADQVTGQAVGDLAVKQFSITGPEGERLARLRKTWAGLGKELLTSSDHYTLAFTGPMQPRTRMLVVMVPIVLDMARHGPY
;
A
#
# COMPACT_ATOMS: atom_id res chain seq x y z
N MET A 1 -10.21 9.72 11.74
CA MET A 1 -10.43 8.68 10.69
C MET A 1 -10.92 9.28 9.36
N GLU A 2 -11.69 10.37 9.41
CA GLU A 2 -12.34 10.93 8.20
C GLU A 2 -11.38 11.48 7.14
N ASP A 3 -10.28 12.11 7.52
CA ASP A 3 -9.42 12.83 6.56
C ASP A 3 -8.72 11.92 5.53
N LEU A 4 -8.15 10.77 5.93
CA LEU A 4 -7.43 9.88 5.01
C LEU A 4 -8.34 9.28 3.93
N PHE A 5 -9.57 8.93 4.30
CA PHE A 5 -10.52 8.25 3.41
C PHE A 5 -11.53 9.19 2.74
N ALA A 6 -11.49 10.50 3.02
CA ALA A 6 -12.42 11.48 2.47
C ALA A 6 -11.85 12.31 1.31
N VAL A 7 -10.52 12.43 1.22
CA VAL A 7 -9.85 13.27 0.21
C VAL A 7 -9.97 12.69 -1.21
N LYS A 8 -9.93 13.58 -2.21
CA LYS A 8 -10.00 13.18 -3.63
C LYS A 8 -8.69 12.68 -4.20
N GLU A 9 -7.57 13.02 -3.58
CA GLU A 9 -6.23 12.63 -4.01
C GLU A 9 -5.32 12.43 -2.80
N LEU A 10 -4.42 11.45 -2.91
CA LEU A 10 -3.39 11.18 -1.91
C LEU A 10 -2.01 11.17 -2.57
N GLN A 11 -1.03 11.70 -1.87
CA GLN A 11 0.39 11.58 -2.21
C GLN A 11 1.05 10.65 -1.20
N ILE A 12 1.56 9.51 -1.66
CA ILE A 12 2.24 8.53 -0.84
C ILE A 12 3.73 8.61 -1.15
N ARG A 13 4.55 8.82 -0.12
CA ARG A 13 6.00 8.96 -0.25
C ARG A 13 6.70 7.95 0.63
N GLN A 14 7.63 7.22 0.06
CA GLN A 14 8.58 6.44 0.82
C GLN A 14 9.79 7.31 1.12
N PRO A 15 10.08 7.70 2.38
CA PRO A 15 11.30 8.42 2.71
C PRO A 15 12.53 7.60 2.31
N ALA A 16 13.62 8.27 1.94
CA ALA A 16 14.88 7.60 1.68
C ALA A 16 15.27 6.73 2.88
N ARG A 17 15.56 5.46 2.62
CA ARG A 17 15.91 4.50 3.68
C ARG A 17 17.28 4.88 4.27
N MET A 18 17.27 5.50 5.44
CA MET A 18 18.50 5.75 6.20
C MET A 18 19.07 4.48 6.84
N LEU A 19 18.24 3.45 7.04
CA LEU A 19 18.66 2.17 7.64
C LEU A 19 18.01 1.01 6.88
N PRO A 20 18.76 -0.06 6.56
CA PRO A 20 18.18 -1.27 5.99
C PRO A 20 17.21 -1.90 7.00
N GLY A 21 15.99 -2.20 6.59
CA GLY A 21 15.12 -3.11 7.34
C GLY A 21 13.76 -2.60 7.79
N ARG A 22 13.41 -1.32 7.65
CA ARG A 22 12.07 -0.84 8.01
C ARG A 22 11.40 -0.13 6.85
N ALA A 23 10.22 -0.63 6.45
CA ALA A 23 9.39 0.09 5.50
C ALA A 23 8.67 1.22 6.25
N ARG A 24 8.68 2.43 5.66
CA ARG A 24 7.90 3.57 6.11
C ARG A 24 7.35 4.30 4.90
N TYR A 25 6.10 4.75 5.01
CA TYR A 25 5.45 5.60 4.01
C TYR A 25 4.73 6.72 4.73
N ASP A 26 4.87 7.93 4.21
CA ASP A 26 4.13 9.09 4.66
C ASP A 26 3.04 9.40 3.62
N ILE A 27 1.79 9.60 4.07
CA ILE A 27 0.63 9.85 3.22
C ILE A 27 0.15 11.28 3.45
N PHE A 28 0.11 12.04 2.37
CA PHE A 28 -0.25 13.46 2.36
C PHE A 28 -1.51 13.70 1.52
N ASP A 29 -2.21 14.78 1.81
CA ASP A 29 -3.19 15.38 0.90
C ASP A 29 -2.49 16.22 -0.21
N PRO A 30 -3.24 16.79 -1.18
CA PRO A 30 -2.68 17.65 -2.22
C PRO A 30 -1.99 18.92 -1.67
N ASP A 31 -2.43 19.39 -0.52
CA ASP A 31 -1.88 20.59 0.16
C ASP A 31 -0.63 20.27 0.99
N LYS A 32 -0.11 19.02 0.87
CA LYS A 32 1.06 18.50 1.59
C LYS A 32 0.88 18.42 3.10
N ARG A 33 -0.36 18.37 3.60
CA ARG A 33 -0.66 18.07 4.99
C ARG A 33 -0.50 16.56 5.21
N LEU A 34 0.25 16.16 6.21
CA LEU A 34 0.38 14.76 6.61
C LEU A 34 -0.96 14.25 7.13
N LEU A 35 -1.48 13.17 6.53
CA LEU A 35 -2.72 12.51 6.94
C LEU A 35 -2.45 11.24 7.72
N ALA A 36 -1.45 10.46 7.30
CA ALA A 36 -1.12 9.19 7.96
C ALA A 36 0.34 8.79 7.71
N VAL A 37 0.82 7.92 8.60
CA VAL A 37 2.12 7.26 8.49
C VAL A 37 1.89 5.75 8.49
N VAL A 38 2.54 5.06 7.57
CA VAL A 38 2.60 3.59 7.54
C VAL A 38 4.00 3.17 7.94
N ALA A 39 4.12 2.31 8.92
CA ALA A 39 5.42 1.85 9.40
C ALA A 39 5.40 0.35 9.70
N GLU A 40 6.50 -0.33 9.40
CA GLU A 40 6.69 -1.73 9.77
C GLU A 40 6.88 -1.84 11.28
N THR A 41 6.04 -2.63 11.94
CA THR A 41 5.95 -2.70 13.41
C THR A 41 7.02 -3.61 14.00
N GLU A 42 7.38 -4.69 13.29
CA GLU A 42 8.40 -5.63 13.76
C GLU A 42 9.72 -5.38 13.03
N PRO A 43 10.80 -5.02 13.76
CA PRO A 43 12.11 -4.93 13.17
C PRO A 43 12.58 -6.34 12.75
N ARG A 44 13.10 -6.47 11.54
CA ARG A 44 13.87 -7.66 11.17
C ARG A 44 15.04 -7.76 12.15
N SER A 45 14.99 -8.72 13.09
CA SER A 45 16.16 -8.98 13.93
C SER A 45 17.29 -9.50 13.04
N ALA A 46 18.53 -9.09 13.33
CA ALA A 46 19.72 -9.56 12.57
C ALA A 46 19.82 -11.10 12.58
N LEU A 47 19.30 -11.77 13.60
CA LEU A 47 19.18 -13.23 13.69
C LEU A 47 18.20 -13.82 12.65
N HIS A 48 17.14 -13.11 12.28
CA HIS A 48 16.19 -13.57 11.25
C HIS A 48 16.73 -13.44 9.82
N VAL A 49 17.75 -12.61 9.60
CA VAL A 49 18.40 -12.49 8.29
C VAL A 49 19.20 -13.75 7.94
N MET A 50 19.63 -14.53 8.93
CA MET A 50 20.38 -15.77 8.73
C MET A 50 19.50 -17.03 8.58
N ALA A 51 18.20 -16.94 8.86
CA ALA A 51 17.26 -18.06 8.75
C ALA A 51 16.36 -17.90 7.51
N ASP A 52 16.91 -18.04 6.32
CA ASP A 52 16.19 -17.95 5.03
C ASP A 52 15.14 -19.06 4.79
N LEU A 53 14.84 -19.88 5.79
CA LEU A 53 13.99 -21.06 5.68
C LEU A 53 12.58 -20.89 6.26
N VAL A 54 12.26 -19.76 6.88
CA VAL A 54 10.93 -19.55 7.49
C VAL A 54 10.15 -18.50 6.68
N PRO A 55 8.91 -18.79 6.24
CA PRO A 55 8.06 -17.81 5.59
C PRO A 55 7.91 -16.57 6.47
N ARG A 56 8.26 -15.41 5.94
CA ARG A 56 8.28 -14.15 6.70
C ARG A 56 6.90 -13.53 6.66
N THR A 57 6.42 -13.12 7.83
CA THR A 57 5.24 -12.25 7.95
C THR A 57 5.72 -10.82 8.14
N ARG A 58 5.22 -9.90 7.31
CA ARG A 58 5.46 -8.46 7.46
C ARG A 58 4.19 -7.82 7.99
N VAL A 59 4.32 -7.07 9.08
CA VAL A 59 3.21 -6.34 9.69
C VAL A 59 3.50 -4.84 9.59
N LEU A 60 2.62 -4.10 8.91
CA LEU A 60 2.69 -2.66 8.82
C LEU A 60 1.46 -2.06 9.49
N THR A 61 1.67 -1.06 10.34
CA THR A 61 0.59 -0.29 10.95
C THR A 61 0.43 1.04 10.23
N VAL A 62 -0.82 1.42 9.99
CA VAL A 62 -1.22 2.73 9.49
C VAL A 62 -1.76 3.54 10.66
N ARG A 63 -1.15 4.69 10.91
CA ARG A 63 -1.56 5.59 11.99
C ARG A 63 -1.90 6.96 11.41
N SER A 64 -2.87 7.64 11.98
CA SER A 64 -3.19 9.03 11.60
C SER A 64 -2.02 9.98 11.96
N ALA A 65 -2.08 11.21 11.47
CA ALA A 65 -1.14 12.26 11.89
C ALA A 65 -1.18 12.56 13.40
N ALA A 66 -2.30 12.22 14.07
CA ALA A 66 -2.46 12.30 15.52
C ALA A 66 -2.02 11.02 16.25
N ASP A 67 -1.33 10.11 15.56
CA ASP A 67 -0.85 8.82 16.07
C ASP A 67 -1.95 7.82 16.48
N GLU A 68 -3.18 7.99 15.98
CA GLU A 68 -4.27 7.05 16.21
C GLU A 68 -4.16 5.86 15.23
N PRO A 69 -4.38 4.61 15.67
CA PRO A 69 -4.36 3.46 14.78
C PRO A 69 -5.54 3.53 13.81
N LEU A 70 -5.27 3.28 12.52
CA LEU A 70 -6.28 3.29 11.46
C LEU A 70 -6.45 1.92 10.82
N LEU A 71 -5.34 1.27 10.44
CA LEU A 71 -5.33 -0.04 9.76
C LEU A 71 -4.06 -0.81 10.13
N THR A 72 -4.12 -2.12 9.93
CA THR A 72 -2.97 -3.02 9.97
C THR A 72 -2.92 -3.85 8.70
N LEU A 73 -1.77 -3.90 8.03
CA LEU A 73 -1.51 -4.77 6.90
C LEU A 73 -0.66 -5.95 7.37
N VAL A 74 -1.08 -7.17 7.03
CA VAL A 74 -0.35 -8.39 7.33
C VAL A 74 -0.06 -9.13 6.03
N LYS A 75 1.20 -9.11 5.59
CA LYS A 75 1.65 -9.83 4.41
C LYS A 75 2.49 -11.03 4.81
N ARG A 76 2.09 -12.22 4.35
CA ARG A 76 2.88 -13.45 4.45
C ARG A 76 3.62 -13.64 3.13
N ASP A 77 4.91 -13.92 3.18
CA ASP A 77 5.71 -14.04 1.96
C ASP A 77 5.31 -15.27 1.12
N ALA A 78 4.77 -16.32 1.75
CA ALA A 78 4.30 -17.52 1.07
C ALA A 78 2.97 -17.34 0.33
N ASP A 79 2.17 -16.39 0.77
CA ASP A 79 0.81 -16.19 0.25
C ASP A 79 0.81 -14.87 -0.53
N TRP A 80 0.53 -14.86 -1.78
CA TRP A 80 0.38 -13.64 -2.60
C TRP A 80 -0.73 -12.70 -2.07
N LEU A 81 -1.12 -12.88 -0.81
CA LEU A 81 -2.18 -12.17 -0.10
C LEU A 81 -1.61 -11.21 0.94
N THR A 82 -2.25 -10.05 1.03
CA THR A 82 -2.05 -9.10 2.12
C THR A 82 -3.39 -8.85 2.79
N ASP A 83 -3.52 -9.26 4.05
CA ASP A 83 -4.70 -8.94 4.87
C ASP A 83 -4.67 -7.46 5.24
N VAL A 84 -5.83 -6.80 5.15
CA VAL A 84 -6.06 -5.44 5.65
C VAL A 84 -7.06 -5.54 6.78
N LYS A 85 -6.67 -5.08 7.97
CA LYS A 85 -7.45 -5.18 9.21
C LYS A 85 -7.71 -3.80 9.79
N ASP A 86 -8.81 -3.66 10.50
CA ASP A 86 -9.11 -2.48 11.29
C ASP A 86 -8.28 -2.44 12.61
N PRO A 87 -8.39 -1.37 13.44
CA PRO A 87 -7.66 -1.26 14.69
C PRO A 87 -8.01 -2.36 15.72
N ASP A 88 -9.20 -2.94 15.63
CA ASP A 88 -9.67 -4.02 16.51
C ASP A 88 -9.21 -5.41 16.01
N GLY A 89 -8.47 -5.44 14.88
CA GLY A 89 -7.93 -6.65 14.28
C GLY A 89 -8.93 -7.41 13.42
N GLN A 90 -10.12 -6.86 13.16
CA GLN A 90 -11.11 -7.46 12.27
C GLN A 90 -10.69 -7.29 10.81
N LEU A 91 -10.91 -8.33 10.00
CA LEU A 91 -10.59 -8.30 8.59
C LEU A 91 -11.54 -7.36 7.84
N ILE A 92 -10.97 -6.35 7.18
CA ILE A 92 -11.69 -5.48 6.25
C ILE A 92 -11.75 -6.14 4.87
N GLY A 93 -10.66 -6.79 4.48
CA GLY A 93 -10.51 -7.47 3.19
C GLY A 93 -9.06 -7.80 2.91
N ARG A 94 -8.79 -8.23 1.67
CA ARG A 94 -7.46 -8.68 1.23
C ARG A 94 -7.06 -8.03 -0.09
N ILE A 95 -5.77 -7.91 -0.30
CA ILE A 95 -5.20 -7.53 -1.58
C ILE A 95 -4.35 -8.70 -2.07
N GLN A 96 -4.80 -9.33 -3.16
CA GLN A 96 -4.08 -10.41 -3.81
C GLN A 96 -3.16 -9.85 -4.89
N THR A 97 -1.88 -10.19 -4.83
CA THR A 97 -0.89 -9.86 -5.84
C THR A 97 -0.88 -10.93 -6.93
N GLY A 98 -1.04 -10.55 -8.18
CA GLY A 98 -0.93 -11.48 -9.32
C GLY A 98 0.53 -11.78 -9.67
N GLU A 99 0.76 -12.88 -10.40
CA GLU A 99 2.10 -13.38 -10.77
C GLU A 99 2.98 -12.34 -11.46
N THR A 100 2.40 -11.51 -12.32
CA THR A 100 3.14 -10.48 -13.07
C THR A 100 3.45 -9.24 -12.24
N ARG A 101 2.97 -9.14 -10.99
CA ARG A 101 3.04 -7.93 -10.13
C ARG A 101 2.48 -6.66 -10.81
N ARG A 102 1.66 -6.83 -11.84
CA ARG A 102 0.91 -5.77 -12.53
C ARG A 102 -0.59 -5.87 -12.28
N HIS A 103 -1.01 -6.97 -11.67
CA HIS A 103 -2.39 -7.27 -11.33
C HIS A 103 -2.54 -7.41 -9.83
N TYR A 104 -3.53 -6.71 -9.26
CA TYR A 104 -3.90 -6.82 -7.86
C TYR A 104 -5.42 -6.93 -7.79
N THR A 105 -5.91 -7.95 -7.10
CA THR A 105 -7.34 -8.14 -6.87
C THR A 105 -7.68 -7.71 -5.45
N LEU A 106 -8.70 -6.89 -5.31
CA LEU A 106 -9.23 -6.44 -4.02
C LEU A 106 -10.39 -7.36 -3.63
N LEU A 107 -10.27 -7.98 -2.49
CA LEU A 107 -11.24 -8.93 -1.95
C LEU A 107 -11.82 -8.38 -0.65
N ASP A 108 -13.11 -8.57 -0.42
CA ASP A 108 -13.73 -8.29 0.88
C ASP A 108 -13.43 -9.38 1.93
N GLU A 109 -14.05 -9.30 3.10
CA GLU A 109 -13.90 -10.28 4.17
C GLU A 109 -14.43 -11.68 3.82
N ALA A 110 -15.32 -11.79 2.83
CA ALA A 110 -15.88 -13.03 2.31
C ALA A 110 -15.17 -13.54 1.05
N ASP A 111 -13.99 -12.97 0.72
CA ASP A 111 -13.21 -13.25 -0.48
C ASP A 111 -13.94 -12.95 -1.81
N GLN A 112 -14.96 -12.06 -1.78
CA GLN A 112 -15.60 -11.58 -2.99
C GLN A 112 -14.81 -10.43 -3.61
N VAL A 113 -14.71 -10.41 -4.93
CA VAL A 113 -13.98 -9.35 -5.65
C VAL A 113 -14.73 -8.02 -5.53
N THR A 114 -14.09 -7.02 -4.94
CA THR A 114 -14.61 -5.65 -4.82
C THR A 114 -13.87 -4.66 -5.72
N GLY A 115 -12.82 -5.10 -6.41
CA GLY A 115 -12.10 -4.30 -7.38
C GLY A 115 -10.82 -4.96 -7.87
N GLN A 116 -10.21 -4.32 -8.87
CA GLN A 116 -8.95 -4.76 -9.46
C GLN A 116 -8.06 -3.54 -9.75
N ALA A 117 -6.76 -3.66 -9.51
CA ALA A 117 -5.77 -2.69 -9.94
C ALA A 117 -4.87 -3.31 -11.02
N VAL A 118 -4.87 -2.70 -12.21
CA VAL A 118 -4.13 -3.19 -13.38
C VAL A 118 -3.11 -2.15 -13.81
N GLY A 119 -1.84 -2.54 -13.83
CA GLY A 119 -0.71 -1.70 -14.21
C GLY A 119 -0.38 -1.77 -15.69
N ASP A 120 0.15 -0.66 -16.23
CA ASP A 120 0.74 -0.62 -17.56
C ASP A 120 2.02 -1.47 -17.65
N LEU A 121 2.56 -1.64 -18.86
CA LEU A 121 3.79 -2.42 -19.08
C LEU A 121 5.01 -1.87 -18.33
N ALA A 122 5.06 -0.55 -18.16
CA ALA A 122 6.15 0.12 -17.44
C ALA A 122 5.92 0.12 -15.91
N VAL A 123 4.77 -0.36 -15.45
CA VAL A 123 4.35 -0.37 -14.04
C VAL A 123 4.44 1.02 -13.39
N LYS A 124 4.11 2.04 -14.18
CA LYS A 124 4.12 3.45 -13.75
C LYS A 124 2.71 3.97 -13.46
N GLN A 125 1.71 3.39 -14.10
CA GLN A 125 0.31 3.76 -13.93
C GLN A 125 -0.53 2.52 -13.69
N PHE A 126 -1.50 2.64 -12.77
CA PHE A 126 -2.50 1.62 -12.52
C PHE A 126 -3.89 2.24 -12.64
N SER A 127 -4.76 1.55 -13.36
CA SER A 127 -6.20 1.76 -13.29
C SER A 127 -6.78 0.87 -12.21
N ILE A 128 -7.60 1.45 -11.34
CA ILE A 128 -8.32 0.71 -10.31
C ILE A 128 -9.80 0.76 -10.67
N THR A 129 -10.39 -0.41 -10.89
CA THR A 129 -11.79 -0.57 -11.28
C THR A 129 -12.53 -1.43 -10.28
N GLY A 130 -13.82 -1.22 -10.14
CA GLY A 130 -14.72 -2.08 -9.39
C GLY A 130 -15.14 -3.33 -10.17
N PRO A 131 -16.00 -4.19 -9.58
CA PRO A 131 -16.39 -5.46 -10.18
C PRO A 131 -17.20 -5.32 -11.48
N GLU A 132 -17.90 -4.20 -11.68
CA GLU A 132 -18.66 -3.90 -12.90
C GLU A 132 -17.82 -3.15 -13.95
N GLY A 133 -16.51 -2.95 -13.71
CA GLY A 133 -15.59 -2.22 -14.58
C GLY A 133 -15.64 -0.69 -14.40
N GLU A 134 -16.42 -0.19 -13.46
CA GLU A 134 -16.48 1.23 -13.11
C GLU A 134 -15.12 1.71 -12.55
N ARG A 135 -14.74 2.93 -12.92
CA ARG A 135 -13.46 3.49 -12.49
C ARG A 135 -13.55 3.99 -11.05
N LEU A 136 -12.77 3.40 -10.16
CA LEU A 136 -12.67 3.77 -8.75
C LEU A 136 -11.55 4.79 -8.50
N ALA A 137 -10.34 4.51 -9.05
CA ALA A 137 -9.19 5.36 -8.85
C ALA A 137 -8.13 5.16 -9.94
N ARG A 138 -7.16 6.09 -9.99
CA ARG A 138 -5.94 5.99 -10.77
C ARG A 138 -4.74 6.17 -9.85
N LEU A 139 -3.81 5.24 -9.93
CA LEU A 139 -2.52 5.32 -9.26
C LEU A 139 -1.43 5.63 -10.28
N ARG A 140 -0.59 6.62 -9.97
CA ARG A 140 0.59 6.98 -10.77
C ARG A 140 1.83 6.94 -9.89
N LYS A 141 2.87 6.26 -10.37
CA LYS A 141 4.21 6.36 -9.80
C LYS A 141 4.91 7.56 -10.41
N THR A 142 5.33 8.50 -9.58
CA THR A 142 6.13 9.66 -9.99
C THR A 142 7.55 9.48 -9.47
N TRP A 143 8.53 9.71 -10.34
CA TRP A 143 9.93 9.73 -9.92
C TRP A 143 10.22 11.09 -9.29
N ALA A 144 10.95 11.12 -8.18
CA ALA A 144 11.53 12.35 -7.69
C ALA A 144 12.38 12.96 -8.80
N GLY A 145 12.09 14.22 -9.17
CA GLY A 145 12.48 14.90 -10.41
C GLY A 145 13.95 14.80 -10.82
N LEU A 146 14.22 15.07 -12.10
CA LEU A 146 15.51 15.07 -12.81
C LEU A 146 16.55 16.09 -12.30
N GLY A 147 16.65 16.37 -11.01
CA GLY A 147 17.61 17.33 -10.47
C GLY A 147 18.11 16.96 -9.09
N LYS A 148 19.37 16.61 -8.99
CA LYS A 148 20.18 16.46 -7.76
C LYS A 148 19.83 15.37 -6.73
N GLU A 149 18.73 14.61 -6.86
CA GLU A 149 18.33 13.56 -5.91
C GLU A 149 18.50 12.13 -6.46
N LEU A 150 19.44 11.93 -7.37
CA LEU A 150 19.78 10.62 -7.96
C LEU A 150 20.30 9.57 -6.96
N LEU A 151 20.41 9.90 -5.68
CA LEU A 151 20.96 9.02 -4.66
C LEU A 151 19.91 8.45 -3.69
N THR A 152 18.64 8.86 -3.80
CA THR A 152 17.60 8.37 -2.91
C THR A 152 16.52 7.65 -3.72
N SER A 153 16.47 6.33 -3.63
CA SER A 153 15.42 5.48 -4.22
C SER A 153 14.09 5.63 -3.47
N SER A 154 13.54 6.84 -3.40
CA SER A 154 12.24 7.07 -2.79
C SER A 154 11.15 6.98 -3.84
N ASP A 155 10.28 6.00 -3.71
CA ASP A 155 9.12 5.85 -4.58
C ASP A 155 8.02 6.83 -4.14
N HIS A 156 7.53 7.62 -5.09
CA HIS A 156 6.42 8.53 -4.89
C HIS A 156 5.21 8.05 -5.69
N TYR A 157 4.06 8.00 -5.06
CA TYR A 157 2.80 7.62 -5.70
C TYR A 157 1.76 8.72 -5.52
N THR A 158 0.99 8.97 -6.58
CA THR A 158 -0.22 9.79 -6.53
C THR A 158 -1.41 8.88 -6.78
N LEU A 159 -2.35 8.83 -5.84
CA LEU A 159 -3.61 8.07 -5.93
C LEU A 159 -4.77 9.06 -6.03
N ALA A 160 -5.39 9.14 -7.20
CA ALA A 160 -6.54 10.00 -7.47
C ALA A 160 -7.81 9.17 -7.54
N PHE A 161 -8.82 9.48 -6.73
CA PHE A 161 -10.11 8.83 -6.73
C PHE A 161 -11.00 9.45 -7.81
N THR A 162 -11.66 8.62 -8.62
CA THR A 162 -12.43 9.05 -9.79
C THR A 162 -13.92 8.76 -9.67
N GLY A 163 -14.33 7.89 -8.74
CA GLY A 163 -15.73 7.52 -8.55
C GLY A 163 -16.07 7.22 -7.10
N PRO A 164 -17.37 7.12 -6.80
CA PRO A 164 -17.84 6.65 -5.50
C PRO A 164 -17.48 5.17 -5.31
N MET A 165 -17.26 4.77 -4.07
CA MET A 165 -17.01 3.38 -3.70
C MET A 165 -17.41 3.14 -2.25
N GLN A 166 -17.63 1.89 -1.90
CA GLN A 166 -17.88 1.47 -0.53
C GLN A 166 -16.70 1.85 0.38
N PRO A 167 -16.94 2.25 1.64
CA PRO A 167 -15.87 2.66 2.55
C PRO A 167 -14.77 1.59 2.72
N ARG A 168 -15.13 0.31 2.84
CA ARG A 168 -14.16 -0.79 2.95
C ARG A 168 -13.33 -0.96 1.68
N THR A 169 -13.95 -0.90 0.50
CA THR A 169 -13.22 -0.92 -0.78
C THR A 169 -12.25 0.26 -0.87
N ARG A 170 -12.66 1.45 -0.38
CA ARG A 170 -11.78 2.62 -0.35
C ARG A 170 -10.56 2.42 0.53
N MET A 171 -10.72 1.79 1.68
CA MET A 171 -9.59 1.42 2.55
C MET A 171 -8.60 0.49 1.83
N LEU A 172 -9.09 -0.52 1.10
CA LEU A 172 -8.25 -1.40 0.29
C LEU A 172 -7.53 -0.63 -0.81
N VAL A 173 -8.25 0.24 -1.55
CA VAL A 173 -7.67 1.05 -2.64
C VAL A 173 -6.53 1.95 -2.13
N VAL A 174 -6.68 2.56 -0.95
CA VAL A 174 -5.62 3.38 -0.34
C VAL A 174 -4.36 2.56 -0.03
N MET A 175 -4.50 1.27 0.27
CA MET A 175 -3.37 0.39 0.59
C MET A 175 -2.68 -0.20 -0.64
N VAL A 176 -3.28 -0.14 -1.84
CA VAL A 176 -2.69 -0.68 -3.09
C VAL A 176 -1.26 -0.20 -3.34
N PRO A 177 -0.90 1.10 -3.28
CA PRO A 177 0.47 1.56 -3.52
C PRO A 177 1.50 0.98 -2.56
N ILE A 178 1.10 0.72 -1.31
CA ILE A 178 1.97 0.14 -0.28
C ILE A 178 2.20 -1.34 -0.55
N VAL A 179 1.13 -2.08 -0.86
CA VAL A 179 1.22 -3.51 -1.23
C VAL A 179 2.05 -3.70 -2.50
N LEU A 180 1.88 -2.81 -3.49
CA LEU A 180 2.65 -2.79 -4.72
C LEU A 180 4.15 -2.60 -4.45
N ASP A 181 4.52 -1.68 -3.58
CA ASP A 181 5.91 -1.44 -3.20
C ASP A 181 6.48 -2.64 -2.44
N MET A 182 5.73 -3.20 -1.49
CA MET A 182 6.12 -4.41 -0.76
C MET A 182 6.36 -5.61 -1.69
N ALA A 183 5.53 -5.78 -2.74
CA ALA A 183 5.66 -6.87 -3.69
C ALA A 183 6.92 -6.76 -4.57
N ARG A 184 7.45 -5.55 -4.78
CA ARG A 184 8.65 -5.29 -5.58
C ARG A 184 9.95 -5.52 -4.80
N HIS A 185 9.94 -5.24 -3.52
CA HIS A 185 11.11 -5.28 -2.65
C HIS A 185 11.12 -6.48 -1.70
N GLY A 186 10.21 -7.45 -1.89
CA GLY A 186 10.23 -8.73 -1.20
C GLY A 186 11.33 -9.64 -1.76
N PRO A 187 11.93 -10.53 -0.94
CA PRO A 187 12.80 -11.58 -1.45
C PRO A 187 12.01 -12.48 -2.42
N TYR A 188 12.68 -12.98 -3.44
CA TYR A 188 12.19 -13.98 -4.38
C TYR A 188 12.06 -15.33 -3.71
#